data_b41742febc1af5a06a252c1063827a59
#
_entry.id   b41742febc1af5a06a252c1063827a59
#
_cell.length_a   1.000
_cell.length_b   1.000
_cell.length_c   1.000
_cell.angle_alpha   90.00
_cell.angle_beta   90.00
_cell.angle_gamma   90.00
#
_symmetry.space_group_name_H-M   'P 1'
#
loop_
_entity.id
_entity.type
_entity.pdbx_description
1 polymer ?
#
loop_
_entity_poly.entity_id
_entity_poly.type
_entity_poly.pdbx_seq_one_letter_code
_entity_poly.pdbx_strand_id
1 'polypeptide(L)'
;MNVFDAVKQSVTTRQAAELYGVKVRRNNMASCPFHKDKTPSMKVDKRFHCFGCGADGDVIDFVSRLYGISSLEAAQKIASDFGISYDSKPVK
;
A
#
# COMPACT_ATOMS: atom_id res chain seq x y z
N MET A 1 -4.93 19.34 2.31
CA MET A 1 -3.98 18.20 2.22
C MET A 1 -4.28 17.44 0.95
N ASN A 2 -3.28 17.13 0.14
CA ASN A 2 -3.49 16.40 -1.09
C ASN A 2 -3.73 14.90 -0.78
N VAL A 3 -4.18 14.16 -1.81
CA VAL A 3 -4.54 12.75 -1.61
C VAL A 3 -3.35 11.90 -1.16
N PHE A 4 -2.14 12.20 -1.63
CA PHE A 4 -0.95 11.43 -1.25
C PHE A 4 -0.67 11.56 0.24
N ASP A 5 -0.61 12.79 0.74
CA ASP A 5 -0.33 13.04 2.16
C ASP A 5 -1.46 12.53 3.05
N ALA A 6 -2.71 12.75 2.64
CA ALA A 6 -3.86 12.27 3.39
C ALA A 6 -3.83 10.75 3.59
N VAL A 7 -3.53 10.01 2.52
CA VAL A 7 -3.44 8.56 2.57
C VAL A 7 -2.26 8.10 3.44
N LYS A 8 -1.09 8.69 3.22
CA LYS A 8 0.12 8.30 3.97
C LYS A 8 -0.02 8.52 5.47
N GLN A 9 -0.74 9.57 5.86
CA GLN A 9 -0.94 9.87 7.28
C GLN A 9 -2.05 9.02 7.92
N SER A 10 -2.98 8.54 7.13
CA SER A 10 -4.18 7.87 7.64
C SER A 10 -4.12 6.35 7.57
N VAL A 11 -3.35 5.79 6.65
CA VAL A 11 -3.34 4.36 6.36
C VAL A 11 -1.92 3.81 6.33
N THR A 12 -1.69 2.73 7.08
CA THR A 12 -0.42 2.01 6.98
C THR A 12 -0.49 1.01 5.83
N THR A 13 0.68 0.58 5.35
CA THR A 13 0.75 -0.43 4.31
C THR A 13 0.11 -1.74 4.78
N ARG A 14 0.26 -2.09 6.06
CA ARG A 14 -0.37 -3.26 6.63
C ARG A 14 -1.89 -3.19 6.54
N GLN A 15 -2.49 -2.05 6.89
CA GLN A 15 -3.93 -1.88 6.82
C GLN A 15 -4.45 -2.06 5.39
N ALA A 16 -3.76 -1.46 4.42
CA ALA A 16 -4.13 -1.60 3.02
C ALA A 16 -3.98 -3.05 2.55
N ALA A 17 -2.86 -3.71 2.90
CA ALA A 17 -2.63 -5.08 2.52
C ALA A 17 -3.75 -6.00 3.02
N GLU A 18 -4.15 -5.84 4.26
CA GLU A 18 -5.22 -6.64 4.85
C GLU A 18 -6.56 -6.40 4.15
N LEU A 19 -6.88 -5.14 3.83
CA LEU A 19 -8.11 -4.82 3.11
C LEU A 19 -8.14 -5.44 1.72
N TYR A 20 -7.01 -5.47 1.03
CA TYR A 20 -6.92 -5.95 -0.35
C TYR A 20 -6.56 -7.44 -0.44
N GLY A 21 -6.69 -8.18 0.64
CA GLY A 21 -6.61 -9.64 0.63
C GLY A 21 -5.22 -10.22 0.80
N VAL A 22 -4.24 -9.41 1.17
CA VAL A 22 -2.89 -9.89 1.48
C VAL A 22 -2.81 -10.23 2.96
N LYS A 23 -2.58 -11.50 3.29
CA LYS A 23 -2.48 -11.93 4.69
C LYS A 23 -1.15 -11.49 5.29
N VAL A 24 -1.21 -10.72 6.34
CA VAL A 24 -0.04 -10.26 7.09
C VAL A 24 -0.04 -10.95 8.45
N ARG A 25 1.07 -11.60 8.78
CA ARG A 25 1.22 -12.33 10.04
C ARG A 25 1.46 -11.36 11.20
N ARG A 26 1.39 -11.87 12.43
CA ARG A 26 1.59 -11.06 13.63
C ARG A 26 2.93 -10.33 13.66
N ASN A 27 3.96 -10.94 13.07
CA ASN A 27 5.30 -10.35 13.00
C ASN A 27 5.47 -9.39 11.83
N ASN A 28 4.37 -8.95 11.22
CA ASN A 28 4.35 -8.06 10.05
C ASN A 28 4.96 -8.68 8.79
N MET A 29 5.07 -9.99 8.74
CA MET A 29 5.58 -10.69 7.56
C MET A 29 4.45 -11.21 6.70
N ALA A 30 4.67 -11.19 5.39
CA ALA A 30 3.70 -11.69 4.41
C ALA A 30 4.43 -12.30 3.22
N SER A 31 3.73 -13.15 2.48
CA SER A 31 4.22 -13.61 1.18
C SER A 31 4.12 -12.45 0.20
N CYS A 32 5.18 -12.22 -0.55
CA CYS A 32 5.21 -11.12 -1.50
C CYS A 32 4.24 -11.37 -2.67
N PRO A 33 3.29 -10.46 -2.93
CA PRO A 33 2.36 -10.63 -4.05
C PRO A 33 2.97 -10.24 -5.40
N PHE A 34 4.18 -9.71 -5.42
CA PHE A 34 4.81 -9.18 -6.63
C PHE A 34 5.70 -10.21 -7.33
N HIS A 35 5.95 -11.34 -6.70
CA HIS A 35 6.63 -12.47 -7.32
C HIS A 35 6.14 -13.76 -6.66
N LYS A 36 6.42 -14.90 -7.31
CA LYS A 36 6.03 -16.19 -6.73
C LYS A 36 6.96 -16.52 -5.57
N ASP A 37 6.39 -16.53 -4.37
CA ASP A 37 7.14 -16.86 -3.17
C ASP A 37 6.26 -17.67 -2.24
N LYS A 38 6.78 -18.81 -1.80
CA LYS A 38 6.06 -19.71 -0.89
C LYS A 38 6.34 -19.37 0.56
N THR A 39 7.36 -18.57 0.83
CA THR A 39 7.73 -18.21 2.20
C THR A 39 7.47 -16.73 2.45
N PRO A 40 7.13 -16.35 3.68
CA PRO A 40 6.95 -14.93 4.01
C PRO A 40 8.29 -14.21 3.92
N SER A 41 8.49 -13.47 2.85
CA SER A 41 9.73 -12.74 2.59
C SER A 41 9.55 -11.24 2.57
N MET A 42 8.33 -10.74 2.77
CA MET A 42 8.03 -9.32 2.75
C MET A 42 7.62 -8.84 4.13
N LYS A 43 8.27 -7.77 4.60
CA LYS A 43 7.85 -7.09 5.81
C LYS A 43 6.83 -6.01 5.44
N VAL A 44 5.70 -5.99 6.12
CA VAL A 44 4.62 -5.04 5.87
C VAL A 44 4.22 -4.38 7.18
N ASP A 45 4.49 -3.10 7.29
CA ASP A 45 4.16 -2.31 8.47
C ASP A 45 3.67 -0.94 7.99
N LYS A 46 4.27 0.15 8.41
CA LYS A 46 3.97 1.48 7.85
C LYS A 46 4.39 1.55 6.40
N ARG A 47 5.49 0.91 6.08
CA ARG A 47 6.00 0.72 4.71
C ARG A 47 6.15 -0.78 4.45
N PHE A 48 6.47 -1.14 3.23
CA PHE A 48 6.75 -2.55 2.91
C PHE A 48 8.16 -2.70 2.33
N HIS A 49 8.73 -3.87 2.54
CA HIS A 49 10.01 -4.25 1.94
C HIS A 49 10.04 -5.76 1.74
N CYS A 50 10.28 -6.17 0.51
CA CYS A 50 10.43 -7.59 0.19
C CYS A 50 11.90 -7.95 0.13
N PHE A 51 12.34 -8.83 1.02
CA PHE A 51 13.73 -9.28 1.06
C PHE A 51 14.07 -10.22 -0.10
N GLY A 52 13.04 -10.79 -0.74
CA GLY A 52 13.23 -11.70 -1.86
C GLY A 52 13.46 -11.01 -3.20
N CYS A 53 12.67 -9.97 -3.51
CA CYS A 53 12.76 -9.28 -4.80
C CYS A 53 13.20 -7.83 -4.70
N GLY A 54 13.39 -7.31 -3.49
CA GLY A 54 13.84 -5.94 -3.27
C GLY A 54 12.77 -4.86 -3.44
N ALA A 55 11.51 -5.25 -3.66
CA ALA A 55 10.43 -4.28 -3.77
C ALA A 55 10.23 -3.58 -2.43
N ASP A 56 10.16 -2.25 -2.42
CA ASP A 56 9.86 -1.51 -1.21
C ASP A 56 9.10 -0.23 -1.55
N GLY A 57 8.55 0.42 -0.52
CA GLY A 57 7.84 1.66 -0.68
C GLY A 57 6.83 1.91 0.43
N ASP A 58 5.97 2.89 0.20
CA ASP A 58 4.89 3.22 1.12
C ASP A 58 3.58 2.52 0.71
N VAL A 59 2.49 2.88 1.37
CA VAL A 59 1.18 2.28 1.10
C VAL A 59 0.73 2.54 -0.34
N ILE A 60 1.04 3.71 -0.89
CA ILE A 60 0.66 4.05 -2.27
C ILE A 60 1.43 3.20 -3.26
N ASP A 61 2.73 3.05 -3.04
CA ASP A 61 3.57 2.18 -3.88
C ASP A 61 3.09 0.73 -3.84
N PHE A 62 2.68 0.27 -2.67
CA PHE A 62 2.18 -1.09 -2.49
C PHE A 62 0.93 -1.34 -3.35
N VAL A 63 -0.06 -0.45 -3.25
CA VAL A 63 -1.32 -0.60 -3.99
C VAL A 63 -1.10 -0.39 -5.49
N SER A 64 -0.25 0.55 -5.86
CA SER A 64 0.12 0.79 -7.25
C SER A 64 0.67 -0.48 -7.90
N ARG A 65 1.60 -1.15 -7.23
CA ARG A 65 2.18 -2.41 -7.72
C ARG A 65 1.18 -3.55 -7.72
N LEU A 66 0.36 -3.62 -6.67
CA LEU A 66 -0.59 -4.72 -6.49
C LEU A 66 -1.63 -4.76 -7.61
N TYR A 67 -2.10 -3.61 -8.06
CA TYR A 67 -3.14 -3.50 -9.08
C TYR A 67 -2.63 -3.06 -10.45
N GLY A 68 -1.35 -2.74 -10.57
CA GLY A 68 -0.78 -2.27 -11.84
C GLY A 68 -1.35 -0.93 -12.28
N ILE A 69 -1.54 -0.01 -11.35
CA ILE A 69 -2.11 1.32 -11.60
C ILE A 69 -1.11 2.40 -11.19
N SER A 70 -1.39 3.63 -11.60
CA SER A 70 -0.51 4.76 -11.27
C SER A 70 -0.56 5.08 -9.78
N SER A 71 0.42 5.83 -9.29
CA SER A 71 0.45 6.28 -7.90
C SER A 71 -0.77 7.13 -7.56
N LEU A 72 -1.19 8.01 -8.46
CA LEU A 72 -2.37 8.82 -8.25
C LEU A 72 -3.63 7.96 -8.14
N GLU A 73 -3.81 7.01 -9.04
CA GLU A 73 -4.95 6.10 -9.01
C GLU A 73 -4.94 5.26 -7.73
N ALA A 74 -3.77 4.79 -7.31
CA ALA A 74 -3.62 4.04 -6.06
C ALA A 74 -4.02 4.87 -4.85
N ALA A 75 -3.56 6.12 -4.77
CA ALA A 75 -3.91 7.02 -3.68
C ALA A 75 -5.41 7.29 -3.63
N GLN A 76 -6.02 7.55 -4.78
CA GLN A 76 -7.46 7.79 -4.88
C GLN A 76 -8.27 6.56 -4.48
N LYS A 77 -7.82 5.38 -4.88
CA LYS A 77 -8.46 4.11 -4.52
C LYS A 77 -8.43 3.90 -3.00
N ILE A 78 -7.28 4.09 -2.39
CA ILE A 78 -7.13 3.93 -0.93
C ILE A 78 -8.02 4.94 -0.20
N ALA A 79 -8.01 6.18 -0.62
CA ALA A 79 -8.84 7.22 -0.01
C ALA A 79 -10.32 6.85 -0.09
N SER A 80 -10.77 6.34 -1.23
CA SER A 80 -12.15 5.92 -1.40
C SER A 80 -12.49 4.71 -0.50
N ASP A 81 -11.62 3.71 -0.48
CA ASP A 81 -11.87 2.47 0.24
C ASP A 81 -11.82 2.65 1.76
N PHE A 82 -11.02 3.60 2.24
CA PHE A 82 -10.88 3.88 3.68
C PHE A 82 -11.69 5.10 4.14
N GLY A 83 -12.42 5.76 3.24
CA GLY A 83 -13.21 6.94 3.58
C GLY A 83 -12.37 8.13 4.00
N ILE A 84 -11.22 8.33 3.36
CA ILE A 84 -10.29 9.41 3.69
C ILE A 84 -10.66 10.67 2.90
N SER A 85 -10.81 11.78 3.62
CA SER A 85 -11.07 13.08 2.98
C SER A 85 -9.75 13.75 2.62
N TYR A 86 -9.71 14.35 1.43
CA TYR A 86 -8.55 15.09 0.97
C TYR A 86 -9.01 16.24 0.06
N ASP A 87 -8.10 17.16 -0.19
CA ASP A 87 -8.38 18.29 -1.07
C ASP A 87 -8.28 17.83 -2.52
N SER A 88 -9.42 17.82 -3.22
CA SER A 88 -9.50 17.36 -4.61
C SER A 88 -9.50 18.50 -5.61
N LYS A 89 -9.33 19.74 -5.16
CA LYS A 89 -9.33 20.88 -6.07
C LYS A 89 -8.13 20.80 -7.00
N PRO A 90 -8.33 21.03 -8.31
CA PRO A 90 -7.20 21.06 -9.22
C PRO A 90 -6.25 22.18 -8.85
N VAL A 91 -4.96 21.86 -8.91
CA VAL A 91 -3.91 22.84 -8.70
C VAL A 91 -3.83 23.67 -9.97
N LYS A 92 -4.01 24.93 -9.81
CA LYS A 92 -3.85 25.88 -10.93
C LYS A 92 -2.42 26.30 -11.07
#